data_48c7cfad4409e44bbfc929222aab17d2
#
_entry.id   48c7cfad4409e44bbfc929222aab17d2
#
_cell.length_a   1.000
_cell.length_b   1.000
_cell.length_c   1.000
_cell.angle_alpha   90.00
_cell.angle_beta   90.00
_cell.angle_gamma   90.00
#
_symmetry.space_group_name_H-M   'P 1'
#
loop_
_entity.id
_entity.type
_entity.pdbx_description
1 polymer ?
#
loop_
_entity_poly.entity_id
_entity_poly.type
_entity_poly.pdbx_seq_one_letter_code
_entity_poly.pdbx_strand_id
1 'polypeptide(L)'
;IDECDNDLIQLLAKRMRVCREIGTYKKEHGVNILQTGRYNEILDKRGAQGVLCGMDQAFIKKVFEAIHEESVRQQMEIINQ
;
A
#
# COMPACT_ATOMS: atom_id res chain seq x y z
N ILE A 1 12.26 -7.51 -18.92
CA ILE A 1 11.32 -6.51 -18.39
C ILE A 1 9.92 -7.10 -18.23
N ASP A 2 9.41 -7.85 -19.19
CA ASP A 2 8.08 -8.48 -19.08
C ASP A 2 7.99 -9.38 -17.85
N GLU A 3 9.05 -10.13 -17.56
CA GLU A 3 9.12 -11.01 -16.41
C GLU A 3 9.10 -10.20 -15.10
N CYS A 4 9.87 -9.11 -15.05
CA CYS A 4 9.88 -8.21 -13.90
C CYS A 4 8.51 -7.57 -13.68
N ASP A 5 7.86 -7.12 -14.74
CA ASP A 5 6.54 -6.52 -14.67
C ASP A 5 5.49 -7.54 -14.20
N ASN A 6 5.59 -8.77 -14.68
CA ASN A 6 4.70 -9.84 -14.23
C ASN A 6 4.86 -10.08 -12.73
N ASP A 7 6.09 -10.15 -12.23
CA ASP A 7 6.38 -10.34 -10.80
C ASP A 7 5.83 -9.18 -10.00
N LEU A 8 6.01 -7.95 -10.49
CA LEU A 8 5.50 -6.75 -9.83
C LEU A 8 3.98 -6.78 -9.73
N ILE A 9 3.28 -7.13 -10.80
CA ILE A 9 1.81 -7.24 -10.80
C ILE A 9 1.35 -8.29 -9.81
N GLN A 10 2.03 -9.44 -9.75
CA GLN A 10 1.71 -10.51 -8.79
C GLN A 10 1.86 -10.03 -7.34
N LEU A 11 2.94 -9.28 -7.06
CA LEU A 11 3.18 -8.72 -5.73
C LEU A 11 2.13 -7.66 -5.35
N LEU A 12 1.76 -6.80 -6.30
CA LEU A 12 0.70 -5.81 -6.07
C LEU A 12 -0.64 -6.50 -5.80
N ALA A 13 -0.97 -7.53 -6.56
CA ALA A 13 -2.20 -8.31 -6.35
C ALA A 13 -2.22 -8.94 -4.95
N LYS A 14 -1.11 -9.52 -4.52
CA LYS A 14 -0.96 -10.09 -3.18
C LYS A 14 -1.16 -9.02 -2.09
N ARG A 15 -0.53 -7.86 -2.28
CA ARG A 15 -0.64 -6.75 -1.34
C ARG A 15 -2.09 -6.26 -1.22
N MET A 16 -2.82 -6.19 -2.32
CA MET A 16 -4.22 -5.77 -2.29
C MET A 16 -5.12 -6.81 -1.62
N ARG A 17 -4.83 -8.10 -1.77
CA ARG A 17 -5.56 -9.13 -1.01
C ARG A 17 -5.37 -8.94 0.50
N VAL A 18 -4.14 -8.66 0.94
CA VAL A 18 -3.86 -8.37 2.34
C VAL A 18 -4.60 -7.10 2.79
N CYS A 19 -4.63 -6.07 1.96
CA CYS A 19 -5.37 -4.82 2.26
C CYS A 19 -6.86 -5.08 2.43
N ARG A 20 -7.45 -5.96 1.64
CA ARG A 20 -8.86 -6.33 1.79
C ARG A 20 -9.11 -7.07 3.10
N GLU A 21 -8.22 -7.96 3.50
CA GLU A 21 -8.28 -8.62 4.81
C GLU A 21 -8.21 -7.61 5.95
N ILE A 22 -7.32 -6.63 5.84
CA ILE A 22 -7.20 -5.53 6.81
C ILE A 22 -8.50 -4.71 6.84
N GLY A 23 -9.08 -4.43 5.68
CA GLY A 23 -10.37 -3.71 5.58
C GLY A 23 -11.48 -4.45 6.30
N THR A 24 -11.56 -5.76 6.15
CA THR A 24 -12.53 -6.61 6.84
C THR A 24 -12.32 -6.53 8.36
N TYR A 25 -11.08 -6.63 8.82
CA TYR A 25 -10.75 -6.49 10.24
C TYR A 25 -11.19 -5.12 10.79
N LYS A 26 -10.87 -4.06 10.07
CA LYS A 26 -11.21 -2.69 10.48
C LYS A 26 -12.72 -2.48 10.53
N LYS A 27 -13.45 -3.03 9.57
CA LYS A 27 -14.91 -2.98 9.55
C LYS A 27 -15.51 -3.67 10.79
N GLU A 28 -15.03 -4.86 11.10
CA GLU A 28 -15.51 -5.66 12.24
C GLU A 28 -15.19 -5.02 13.58
N HIS A 29 -14.08 -4.29 13.69
CA HIS A 29 -13.59 -3.72 14.94
C HIS A 29 -13.80 -2.19 15.05
N GLY A 30 -14.44 -1.57 14.06
CA GLY A 30 -14.69 -0.13 14.07
C GLY A 30 -13.42 0.73 14.02
N VAL A 31 -12.37 0.24 13.39
CA VAL A 31 -11.08 0.94 13.28
C VAL A 31 -11.08 1.83 12.03
N ASN A 32 -10.57 3.04 12.16
CA ASN A 32 -10.44 3.96 11.02
C ASN A 32 -9.45 3.45 9.98
N ILE A 33 -9.82 3.61 8.70
CA ILE A 33 -8.94 3.27 7.57
C ILE A 33 -7.76 4.24 7.50
N LEU A 34 -8.04 5.54 7.61
CA LEU A 34 -7.03 6.58 7.47
C LEU A 34 -6.38 6.88 8.81
N GLN A 35 -5.08 6.61 8.90
CA GLN A 35 -4.23 6.94 10.03
C GLN A 35 -3.05 7.76 9.47
N THR A 36 -3.22 9.08 9.39
CA THR A 36 -2.32 10.00 8.68
C THR A 36 -0.87 9.91 9.18
N GLY A 37 -0.67 9.88 10.50
CA GLY A 37 0.67 9.76 11.07
C GLY A 37 1.38 8.48 10.65
N ARG A 38 0.66 7.36 10.67
CA ARG A 38 1.21 6.07 10.26
C ARG A 38 1.50 6.03 8.76
N TYR A 39 0.66 6.65 7.93
CA TYR A 39 0.90 6.74 6.50
C TYR A 39 2.22 7.46 6.20
N ASN A 40 2.46 8.61 6.84
CA ASN A 40 3.69 9.38 6.66
C ASN A 40 4.92 8.58 7.11
N GLU A 41 4.84 7.87 8.22
CA GLU A 41 5.90 6.98 8.69
C GLU A 41 6.23 5.89 7.66
N ILE A 42 5.20 5.28 7.07
CA ILE A 42 5.38 4.24 6.06
C ILE A 42 6.05 4.80 4.82
N LEU A 43 5.61 5.97 4.33
CA LEU A 43 6.22 6.60 3.16
C LEU A 43 7.70 6.87 3.38
N ASP A 44 8.07 7.43 4.53
CA ASP A 44 9.46 7.72 4.87
C ASP A 44 10.29 6.44 4.94
N LYS A 45 9.75 5.41 5.57
CA LYS A 45 10.40 4.12 5.71
C LYS A 45 10.64 3.45 4.36
N ARG A 46 9.64 3.46 3.48
CA ARG A 46 9.76 2.87 2.14
C ARG A 46 10.72 3.67 1.27
N GLY A 47 10.69 5.00 1.36
CA GLY A 47 11.65 5.86 0.66
C GLY A 47 13.09 5.53 1.05
N ALA A 48 13.36 5.38 2.35
CA ALA A 48 14.69 5.01 2.86
C ALA A 48 15.10 3.62 2.37
N GLN A 49 14.20 2.65 2.39
CA GLN A 49 14.45 1.31 1.85
C GLN A 49 14.81 1.35 0.36
N GLY A 50 14.09 2.16 -0.41
CA GLY A 50 14.35 2.32 -1.84
C GLY A 50 15.77 2.85 -2.10
N VAL A 51 16.19 3.83 -1.31
CA VAL A 51 17.56 4.38 -1.42
C VAL A 51 18.61 3.30 -1.17
N LEU A 52 18.41 2.46 -0.16
CA LEU A 52 19.31 1.34 0.13
C LEU A 52 19.38 0.33 -1.03
N CYS A 53 18.36 0.26 -1.85
CA CYS A 53 18.32 -0.60 -3.03
C CYS A 53 18.78 0.13 -4.32
N GLY A 54 19.31 1.33 -4.19
CA GLY A 54 19.84 2.09 -5.32
C GLY A 54 18.78 2.89 -6.09
N MET A 55 17.60 3.12 -5.49
CA MET A 55 16.53 3.86 -6.16
C MET A 55 16.39 5.27 -5.60
N ASP A 56 15.76 6.15 -6.38
CA ASP A 56 15.46 7.50 -5.97
C ASP A 56 14.33 7.51 -4.92
N GLN A 57 14.52 8.23 -3.83
CA GLN A 57 13.56 8.32 -2.74
C GLN A 57 12.20 8.86 -3.21
N ALA A 58 12.22 9.93 -4.02
CA ALA A 58 10.99 10.55 -4.51
C ALA A 58 10.19 9.60 -5.40
N PHE A 59 10.88 8.82 -6.22
CA PHE A 59 10.24 7.80 -7.06
C PHE A 59 9.52 6.76 -6.20
N ILE A 60 10.20 6.21 -5.20
CA ILE A 60 9.62 5.19 -4.31
C ILE A 60 8.43 5.77 -3.53
N LYS A 61 8.54 7.00 -3.05
CA LYS A 61 7.40 7.64 -2.36
C LYS A 61 6.18 7.77 -3.27
N LYS A 62 6.36 8.16 -4.54
CA LYS A 62 5.25 8.24 -5.51
C LYS A 62 4.60 6.88 -5.75
N VAL A 63 5.41 5.83 -5.88
CA VAL A 63 4.90 4.46 -6.06
C VAL A 63 4.05 4.07 -4.86
N PHE A 64 4.53 4.30 -3.64
CA PHE A 64 3.80 3.93 -2.43
C PHE A 64 2.60 4.84 -2.15
N GLU A 65 2.62 6.08 -2.60
CA GLU A 65 1.41 6.94 -2.57
C GLU A 65 0.30 6.33 -3.44
N ALA A 66 0.64 5.90 -4.67
CA ALA A 66 -0.32 5.25 -5.55
C ALA A 66 -0.85 3.93 -4.96
N ILE A 67 0.04 3.13 -4.38
CA ILE A 67 -0.33 1.88 -3.70
C ILE A 67 -1.26 2.17 -2.53
N HIS A 68 -0.96 3.21 -1.74
CA HIS A 68 -1.80 3.60 -0.60
C HIS A 68 -3.20 4.02 -1.05
N GLU A 69 -3.30 4.82 -2.10
CA GLU A 69 -4.60 5.24 -2.65
C GLU A 69 -5.44 4.03 -3.03
N GLU A 70 -4.86 3.06 -3.71
CA GLU A 70 -5.57 1.83 -4.08
C GLU A 70 -5.94 0.99 -2.85
N SER A 71 -5.04 0.92 -1.86
CA SER A 71 -5.30 0.22 -0.60
C SER A 71 -6.51 0.80 0.13
N VAL A 72 -6.58 2.14 0.21
CA VAL A 72 -7.71 2.84 0.82
C VAL A 72 -8.99 2.55 0.04
N ARG A 73 -8.94 2.63 -1.29
CA ARG A 73 -10.09 2.32 -2.15
C ARG A 73 -10.61 0.91 -1.89
N GLN A 74 -9.73 -0.08 -1.81
CA GLN A 74 -10.09 -1.47 -1.53
C GLN A 74 -10.75 -1.61 -0.15
N GLN A 75 -10.19 -0.95 0.87
CA GLN A 75 -10.75 -1.01 2.22
C GLN A 75 -12.09 -0.30 2.32
N MET A 76 -12.26 0.85 1.66
CA MET A 76 -13.52 1.58 1.61
C MET A 76 -14.62 0.75 0.95
N GLU A 77 -14.29 0.04 -0.11
CA GLU A 77 -15.22 -0.86 -0.80
C GLU A 77 -15.73 -1.96 0.14
N ILE A 78 -14.86 -2.53 0.94
CA ILE A 78 -15.22 -3.54 1.95
C ILE A 78 -16.12 -2.94 3.02
N ILE A 79 -15.79 -1.76 3.54
CA ILE A 79 -16.55 -1.11 4.62
C ILE A 79 -17.95 -0.73 4.16
N ASN A 80 -18.11 -0.36 2.89
CA ASN A 80 -19.39 0.08 2.33
C ASN A 80 -20.27 -1.08 1.82
N GLN A 81 -19.84 -2.30 2.00
CA GLN A 81 -20.65 -3.49 1.67
C GLN A 81 -21.76 -3.74 2.67
#